data_a4420a6557104625f73433ba5c6c9f65
#
_entry.id   a4420a6557104625f73433ba5c6c9f65
#
_cell.length_a   1.000
_cell.length_b   1.000
_cell.length_c   1.000
_cell.angle_alpha   90.00
_cell.angle_beta   90.00
_cell.angle_gamma   90.00
#
_symmetry.space_group_name_H-M   'P 1'
#
loop_
_entity.id
_entity.type
_entity.pdbx_description
1 polymer ?
#
loop_
_entity_poly.entity_id
_entity_poly.type
_entity_poly.pdbx_seq_one_letter_code
_entity_poly.pdbx_strand_id
1 'polypeptide(L)'
;ADVRQYIADGVGELCARYAVDGIHFDDYFYPTTDPAFDAADYAASGSTLTQDDWRRENVNALMELCHAAARRYGVRFGAAPTGDPEQNYTLQYSDAARWLRQGTVDYLMPQLYWGQEYIKNGDASHSFAQLAAAWAALPRAAGVKLYAGLGAYRVGAGDGSDAGSEWFS
;
A
#
# COMPACT_ATOMS: atom_id res chain seq x y z
N ALA A 1 0.21 -18.88 -17.19
CA ALA A 1 -0.38 -18.76 -15.85
C ALA A 1 -0.38 -17.30 -15.45
N ASP A 2 -1.43 -16.83 -14.86
CA ASP A 2 -1.53 -15.46 -14.38
C ASP A 2 -0.61 -15.30 -13.15
N VAL A 3 0.31 -14.35 -13.20
CA VAL A 3 1.26 -14.08 -12.10
C VAL A 3 0.53 -13.79 -10.79
N ARG A 4 -0.62 -13.10 -10.84
CA ARG A 4 -1.44 -12.81 -9.66
C ARG A 4 -1.93 -14.08 -8.98
N GLN A 5 -2.36 -15.07 -9.76
CA GLN A 5 -2.79 -16.37 -9.21
C GLN A 5 -1.61 -17.11 -8.58
N TYR A 6 -0.45 -17.08 -9.23
CA TYR A 6 0.76 -17.69 -8.68
C TYR A 6 1.15 -17.11 -7.31
N ILE A 7 1.08 -15.77 -7.15
CA ILE A 7 1.34 -15.11 -5.86
C ILE A 7 0.29 -15.51 -4.83
N ALA A 8 -0.98 -15.51 -5.20
CA ALA A 8 -2.08 -15.89 -4.30
C ALA A 8 -1.98 -17.35 -3.86
N ASP A 9 -1.55 -18.26 -4.75
CA ASP A 9 -1.30 -19.64 -4.41
C ASP A 9 -0.16 -19.77 -3.38
N GLY A 10 0.91 -18.98 -3.53
CA GLY A 10 1.99 -18.88 -2.55
C GLY A 10 1.52 -18.38 -1.17
N VAL A 11 0.65 -17.36 -1.15
CA VAL A 11 -0.01 -16.91 0.10
C VAL A 11 -0.81 -18.05 0.73
N GLY A 12 -1.59 -18.77 -0.06
CA GLY A 12 -2.34 -19.94 0.42
C GLY A 12 -1.45 -21.02 0.98
N GLU A 13 -0.32 -21.32 0.31
CA GLU A 13 0.65 -22.32 0.76
C GLU A 13 1.29 -21.93 2.09
N LEU A 14 1.67 -20.65 2.27
CA LEU A 14 2.20 -20.14 3.54
C LEU A 14 1.19 -20.32 4.67
N CYS A 15 -0.05 -19.91 4.45
CA CYS A 15 -1.13 -20.05 5.44
C CYS A 15 -1.44 -21.50 5.79
N ALA A 16 -1.31 -22.43 4.82
CA ALA A 16 -1.56 -23.85 5.03
C ALA A 16 -0.44 -24.56 5.81
N ARG A 17 0.81 -24.10 5.64
CA ARG A 17 1.98 -24.79 6.19
C ARG A 17 2.50 -24.21 7.49
N TYR A 18 2.22 -22.94 7.77
CA TYR A 18 2.77 -22.22 8.91
C TYR A 18 1.66 -21.61 9.76
N ALA A 19 1.82 -21.69 11.08
CA ALA A 19 0.92 -21.04 12.04
C ALA A 19 1.22 -19.54 12.08
N VAL A 20 0.73 -18.79 11.09
CA VAL A 20 0.89 -17.33 11.01
C VAL A 20 -0.42 -16.64 11.35
N ASP A 21 -0.37 -15.50 12.02
CA ASP A 21 -1.54 -14.68 12.38
C ASP A 21 -1.98 -13.74 11.26
N GLY A 22 -1.09 -13.46 10.32
CA GLY A 22 -1.34 -12.56 9.21
C GLY A 22 -0.30 -12.66 8.10
N ILE A 23 -0.71 -12.27 6.89
CA ILE A 23 0.16 -12.01 5.75
C ILE A 23 0.20 -10.49 5.54
N HIS A 24 1.37 -9.95 5.34
CA HIS A 24 1.59 -8.52 5.17
C HIS A 24 2.39 -8.25 3.91
N PHE A 25 1.86 -7.39 3.04
CA PHE A 25 2.56 -6.91 1.86
C PHE A 25 3.15 -5.53 2.14
N ASP A 26 4.39 -5.34 1.71
CA ASP A 26 5.04 -4.04 1.68
C ASP A 26 4.56 -3.24 0.46
N ASP A 27 5.04 -2.00 0.30
CA ASP A 27 4.70 -1.14 -0.84
C ASP A 27 5.42 -1.56 -2.14
N TYR A 28 5.55 -0.64 -3.11
CA TYR A 28 6.16 -0.90 -4.42
C TYR A 28 5.40 -1.91 -5.28
N PHE A 29 4.09 -1.79 -5.31
CA PHE A 29 3.23 -2.64 -6.13
C PHE A 29 3.54 -2.53 -7.62
N TYR A 30 3.99 -1.36 -8.08
CA TYR A 30 4.47 -1.14 -9.43
C TYR A 30 5.83 -0.42 -9.40
N PRO A 31 6.84 -0.90 -10.17
CA PRO A 31 8.21 -0.40 -10.03
C PRO A 31 8.47 0.90 -10.80
N THR A 32 7.59 1.30 -11.71
CA THR A 32 7.79 2.45 -12.60
C THR A 32 6.50 2.96 -13.20
N THR A 33 6.49 4.23 -13.56
CA THR A 33 5.41 4.87 -14.35
C THR A 33 5.70 4.87 -15.86
N ASP A 34 6.89 4.40 -16.29
CA ASP A 34 7.24 4.33 -17.70
C ASP A 34 6.24 3.46 -18.47
N PRO A 35 5.52 4.03 -19.47
CA PRO A 35 4.55 3.27 -20.25
C PRO A 35 5.19 2.18 -21.09
N ALA A 36 6.48 2.26 -21.42
CA ALA A 36 7.17 1.24 -22.19
C ALA A 36 7.38 -0.07 -21.40
N PHE A 37 7.35 0.00 -20.06
CA PHE A 37 7.66 -1.13 -19.17
C PHE A 37 6.78 -2.36 -19.43
N ASP A 38 5.49 -2.16 -19.63
CA ASP A 38 4.50 -3.21 -19.82
C ASP A 38 3.57 -2.98 -21.02
N ALA A 39 4.03 -2.15 -21.99
CA ALA A 39 3.24 -1.80 -23.18
C ALA A 39 2.78 -3.04 -23.99
N ALA A 40 3.63 -4.05 -24.11
CA ALA A 40 3.31 -5.30 -24.80
C ALA A 40 2.21 -6.09 -24.11
N ASP A 41 2.29 -6.21 -22.77
CA ASP A 41 1.29 -6.92 -21.96
C ASP A 41 -0.05 -6.17 -21.96
N TYR A 42 0.01 -4.84 -21.86
CA TYR A 42 -1.19 -4.02 -21.97
C TYR A 42 -1.87 -4.18 -23.32
N ALA A 43 -1.13 -4.10 -24.42
CA ALA A 43 -1.66 -4.31 -25.77
C ALA A 43 -2.24 -5.72 -25.95
N ALA A 44 -1.56 -6.75 -25.45
CA ALA A 44 -2.01 -8.14 -25.51
C ALA A 44 -3.25 -8.42 -24.64
N SER A 45 -3.49 -7.60 -23.61
CA SER A 45 -4.66 -7.76 -22.72
C SER A 45 -5.98 -7.46 -23.40
N GLY A 46 -5.99 -6.67 -24.48
CA GLY A 46 -7.21 -6.18 -25.12
C GLY A 46 -8.06 -5.26 -24.24
N SER A 47 -7.49 -4.71 -23.15
CA SER A 47 -8.20 -3.84 -22.21
C SER A 47 -8.70 -2.57 -22.90
N THR A 48 -9.88 -2.11 -22.52
CA THR A 48 -10.44 -0.81 -22.91
C THR A 48 -10.12 0.32 -21.94
N LEU A 49 -9.48 -0.01 -20.79
CA LEU A 49 -9.05 0.97 -19.81
C LEU A 49 -7.80 1.71 -20.34
N THR A 50 -7.47 2.86 -19.73
CA THR A 50 -6.14 3.44 -19.89
C THR A 50 -5.09 2.48 -19.32
N GLN A 51 -3.83 2.59 -19.76
CA GLN A 51 -2.76 1.74 -19.24
C GLN A 51 -2.60 1.90 -17.71
N ASP A 52 -2.74 3.12 -17.19
CA ASP A 52 -2.68 3.40 -15.76
C ASP A 52 -3.83 2.74 -14.99
N ASP A 53 -5.05 2.80 -15.51
CA ASP A 53 -6.20 2.14 -14.90
C ASP A 53 -6.08 0.61 -14.98
N TRP A 54 -5.55 0.09 -16.10
CA TRP A 54 -5.27 -1.33 -16.27
C TRP A 54 -4.24 -1.83 -15.25
N ARG A 55 -3.18 -1.04 -15.00
CA ARG A 55 -2.19 -1.34 -13.95
C ARG A 55 -2.86 -1.39 -12.57
N ARG A 56 -3.68 -0.37 -12.23
CA ARG A 56 -4.42 -0.34 -10.96
C ARG A 56 -5.36 -1.54 -10.80
N GLU A 57 -6.09 -1.90 -11.85
CA GLU A 57 -6.98 -3.06 -11.80
C GLU A 57 -6.20 -4.39 -11.64
N ASN A 58 -5.00 -4.50 -12.21
CA ASN A 58 -4.14 -5.66 -11.99
C ASN A 58 -3.68 -5.77 -10.53
N VAL A 59 -3.30 -4.65 -9.90
CA VAL A 59 -2.93 -4.62 -8.48
C VAL A 59 -4.14 -4.89 -7.60
N ASN A 60 -5.31 -4.29 -7.89
CA ASN A 60 -6.54 -4.56 -7.15
C ASN A 60 -6.91 -6.04 -7.19
N ALA A 61 -6.87 -6.66 -8.37
CA ALA A 61 -7.15 -8.09 -8.53
C ALA A 61 -6.15 -8.98 -7.77
N LEU A 62 -4.87 -8.60 -7.72
CA LEU A 62 -3.87 -9.30 -6.91
C LEU A 62 -4.25 -9.26 -5.43
N MET A 63 -4.59 -8.08 -4.90
CA MET A 63 -4.97 -7.91 -3.50
C MET A 63 -6.22 -8.73 -3.15
N GLU A 64 -7.23 -8.74 -4.01
CA GLU A 64 -8.44 -9.54 -3.85
C GLU A 64 -8.14 -11.04 -3.79
N LEU A 65 -7.29 -11.55 -4.68
CA LEU A 65 -6.89 -12.97 -4.71
C LEU A 65 -6.10 -13.35 -3.45
N CYS A 66 -5.15 -12.52 -3.03
CA CYS A 66 -4.33 -12.80 -1.84
C CYS A 66 -5.16 -12.74 -0.56
N HIS A 67 -6.07 -11.78 -0.42
CA HIS A 67 -7.01 -11.71 0.70
C HIS A 67 -7.91 -12.94 0.75
N ALA A 68 -8.48 -13.34 -0.38
CA ALA A 68 -9.30 -14.54 -0.45
C ALA A 68 -8.51 -15.82 -0.09
N ALA A 69 -7.24 -15.91 -0.50
CA ALA A 69 -6.36 -17.02 -0.16
C ALA A 69 -6.09 -17.08 1.35
N ALA A 70 -5.73 -15.96 1.99
CA ALA A 70 -5.46 -15.89 3.43
C ALA A 70 -6.73 -16.22 4.26
N ARG A 71 -7.87 -15.66 3.88
CA ARG A 71 -9.15 -15.85 4.59
C ARG A 71 -9.61 -17.32 4.63
N ARG A 72 -9.26 -18.17 3.65
CA ARG A 72 -9.58 -19.60 3.69
C ARG A 72 -9.01 -20.31 4.91
N TYR A 73 -7.93 -19.75 5.48
CA TYR A 73 -7.23 -20.30 6.64
C TYR A 73 -7.48 -19.48 7.92
N GLY A 74 -8.37 -18.49 7.88
CA GLY A 74 -8.62 -17.58 9.01
C GLY A 74 -7.46 -16.62 9.30
N VAL A 75 -6.52 -16.46 8.36
CA VAL A 75 -5.34 -15.60 8.46
C VAL A 75 -5.68 -14.20 7.97
N ARG A 76 -5.27 -13.17 8.70
CA ARG A 76 -5.47 -11.76 8.31
C ARG A 76 -4.56 -11.38 7.15
N PHE A 77 -5.04 -10.48 6.31
CA PHE A 77 -4.27 -9.94 5.19
C PHE A 77 -4.24 -8.41 5.24
N GLY A 78 -3.06 -7.83 5.10
CA GLY A 78 -2.90 -6.39 5.09
C GLY A 78 -1.70 -5.93 4.28
N ALA A 79 -1.54 -4.62 4.15
CA ALA A 79 -0.43 -4.02 3.43
C ALA A 79 0.06 -2.73 4.09
N ALA A 80 1.32 -2.37 3.82
CA ALA A 80 1.95 -1.11 4.17
C ALA A 80 2.20 -0.25 2.91
N PRO A 81 1.18 0.44 2.39
CA PRO A 81 1.37 1.34 1.26
C PRO A 81 2.25 2.53 1.66
N THR A 82 2.86 3.22 0.67
CA THR A 82 3.59 4.48 0.94
C THR A 82 2.70 5.48 1.69
N GLY A 83 3.32 6.35 2.47
CA GLY A 83 2.62 7.28 3.37
C GLY A 83 1.72 8.30 2.68
N ASP A 84 2.02 8.66 1.44
CA ASP A 84 1.19 9.59 0.65
C ASP A 84 0.12 8.83 -0.15
N PRO A 85 -1.19 9.03 0.13
CA PRO A 85 -2.27 8.36 -0.60
C PRO A 85 -2.29 8.67 -2.10
N GLU A 86 -1.89 9.87 -2.50
CA GLU A 86 -1.86 10.26 -3.90
C GLU A 86 -0.73 9.56 -4.66
N GLN A 87 0.45 9.45 -4.05
CA GLN A 87 1.56 8.71 -4.63
C GLN A 87 1.25 7.21 -4.79
N ASN A 88 0.54 6.61 -3.85
CA ASN A 88 0.04 5.24 -4.02
C ASN A 88 -0.76 5.09 -5.30
N TYR A 89 -1.70 5.99 -5.53
CA TYR A 89 -2.61 5.90 -6.67
C TYR A 89 -1.91 6.21 -8.00
N THR A 90 -1.04 7.23 -8.03
CA THR A 90 -0.46 7.77 -9.25
C THR A 90 0.86 7.13 -9.65
N LEU A 91 1.72 6.78 -8.68
CA LEU A 91 3.07 6.29 -8.95
C LEU A 91 3.22 4.78 -8.77
N GLN A 92 2.47 4.20 -7.83
CA GLN A 92 2.54 2.77 -7.53
C GLN A 92 1.33 1.98 -8.01
N TYR A 93 0.37 2.66 -8.63
CA TYR A 93 -0.87 2.08 -9.16
C TYR A 93 -1.63 1.23 -8.12
N SER A 94 -1.53 1.60 -6.84
CA SER A 94 -2.22 0.94 -5.74
C SER A 94 -3.40 1.79 -5.25
N ASP A 95 -4.63 1.27 -5.40
CA ASP A 95 -5.84 1.97 -4.96
C ASP A 95 -6.18 1.58 -3.51
N ALA A 96 -5.32 2.03 -2.59
CA ALA A 96 -5.46 1.74 -1.17
C ALA A 96 -6.79 2.26 -0.58
N ALA A 97 -7.32 3.38 -1.10
CA ALA A 97 -8.62 3.90 -0.72
C ALA A 97 -9.75 2.94 -1.12
N ARG A 98 -9.67 2.32 -2.29
CA ARG A 98 -10.62 1.27 -2.71
C ARG A 98 -10.52 0.05 -1.78
N TRP A 99 -9.32 -0.39 -1.44
CA TRP A 99 -9.13 -1.56 -0.57
C TRP A 99 -9.75 -1.34 0.81
N LEU A 100 -9.56 -0.15 1.40
CA LEU A 100 -10.23 0.23 2.65
C LEU A 100 -11.75 0.21 2.52
N ARG A 101 -12.29 0.86 1.49
CA ARG A 101 -13.72 1.02 1.30
C ARG A 101 -14.43 -0.31 1.02
N GLN A 102 -13.81 -1.20 0.26
CA GLN A 102 -14.38 -2.49 -0.13
C GLN A 102 -14.07 -3.63 0.85
N GLY A 103 -13.12 -3.43 1.77
CA GLY A 103 -12.69 -4.49 2.67
C GLY A 103 -11.88 -5.59 1.95
N THR A 104 -11.10 -5.20 0.93
CA THR A 104 -10.17 -6.09 0.22
C THR A 104 -8.95 -6.45 1.09
N VAL A 105 -8.80 -5.79 2.22
CA VAL A 105 -7.79 -6.03 3.25
C VAL A 105 -8.44 -6.05 4.63
N ASP A 106 -7.83 -6.73 5.59
CA ASP A 106 -8.24 -6.65 7.00
C ASP A 106 -7.64 -5.42 7.70
N TYR A 107 -6.51 -4.93 7.19
CA TYR A 107 -5.88 -3.70 7.68
C TYR A 107 -4.96 -3.07 6.64
N LEU A 108 -4.75 -1.75 6.77
CA LEU A 108 -3.63 -1.04 6.15
C LEU A 108 -2.76 -0.39 7.22
N MET A 109 -1.47 -0.27 6.92
CA MET A 109 -0.47 0.37 7.77
C MET A 109 0.43 1.29 6.91
N PRO A 110 -0.11 2.43 6.43
CA PRO A 110 0.67 3.35 5.61
C PRO A 110 1.96 3.79 6.31
N GLN A 111 3.02 3.94 5.54
CA GLN A 111 4.39 4.23 5.99
C GLN A 111 4.55 5.73 6.28
N LEU A 112 4.08 6.19 7.44
CA LEU A 112 4.14 7.60 7.87
C LEU A 112 5.50 7.91 8.50
N TYR A 113 6.55 7.95 7.67
CA TYR A 113 7.94 8.00 8.12
C TYR A 113 8.50 9.41 8.30
N TRP A 114 7.66 10.39 8.58
CA TRP A 114 8.03 11.79 8.83
C TRP A 114 7.67 12.21 10.24
N GLY A 115 8.29 13.29 10.72
CA GLY A 115 7.97 13.91 12.02
C GLY A 115 6.57 14.53 12.02
N GLN A 116 6.07 14.79 13.23
CA GLN A 116 4.74 15.37 13.46
C GLN A 116 4.57 16.70 12.71
N GLU A 117 5.60 17.54 12.74
CA GLU A 117 5.65 18.90 12.17
C GLU A 117 6.63 18.98 10.98
N TYR A 118 6.81 17.88 10.26
CA TYR A 118 7.73 17.86 9.12
C TYR A 118 7.39 18.94 8.10
N ILE A 119 8.41 19.71 7.70
CA ILE A 119 8.33 20.73 6.64
C ILE A 119 9.52 20.57 5.71
N LYS A 120 9.29 20.65 4.40
CA LYS A 120 10.34 20.66 3.38
C LYS A 120 10.06 21.73 2.34
N ASN A 121 11.00 22.69 2.14
CA ASN A 121 10.85 23.82 1.23
C ASN A 121 9.55 24.62 1.47
N GLY A 122 9.15 24.78 2.76
CA GLY A 122 7.91 25.44 3.15
C GLY A 122 6.64 24.60 2.97
N ASP A 123 6.74 23.34 2.53
CA ASP A 123 5.62 22.42 2.37
C ASP A 123 5.55 21.44 3.54
N ALA A 124 4.40 21.39 4.22
CA ALA A 124 4.10 20.51 5.35
C ALA A 124 3.23 19.30 4.94
N SER A 125 2.90 19.14 3.66
CA SER A 125 1.96 18.11 3.17
C SER A 125 2.36 16.68 3.56
N HIS A 126 3.66 16.43 3.73
CA HIS A 126 4.19 15.13 4.15
C HIS A 126 4.41 15.01 5.66
N SER A 127 3.98 16.00 6.49
CA SER A 127 4.05 15.82 7.94
C SER A 127 3.19 14.64 8.39
N PHE A 128 3.62 13.97 9.46
CA PHE A 128 2.84 12.87 10.05
C PHE A 128 1.39 13.32 10.32
N ALA A 129 1.20 14.54 10.87
CA ALA A 129 -0.12 15.06 11.17
C ALA A 129 -1.02 15.14 9.93
N GLN A 130 -0.51 15.67 8.81
CA GLN A 130 -1.27 15.83 7.57
C GLN A 130 -1.59 14.47 6.95
N LEU A 131 -0.60 13.59 6.82
CA LEU A 131 -0.78 12.27 6.23
C LEU A 131 -1.69 11.39 7.09
N ALA A 132 -1.53 11.39 8.42
CA ALA A 132 -2.40 10.64 9.32
C ALA A 132 -3.86 11.12 9.22
N ALA A 133 -4.09 12.44 9.13
CA ALA A 133 -5.42 12.99 8.92
C ALA A 133 -6.00 12.59 7.55
N ALA A 134 -5.21 12.62 6.48
CA ALA A 134 -5.64 12.19 5.15
C ALA A 134 -6.08 10.72 5.14
N TRP A 135 -5.27 9.82 5.72
CA TRP A 135 -5.63 8.40 5.83
C TRP A 135 -6.85 8.16 6.72
N ALA A 136 -6.95 8.88 7.85
CA ALA A 136 -8.09 8.74 8.77
C ALA A 136 -9.42 9.17 8.14
N ALA A 137 -9.40 10.13 7.20
CA ALA A 137 -10.57 10.62 6.49
C ALA A 137 -11.10 9.64 5.43
N LEU A 138 -10.31 8.65 4.99
CA LEU A 138 -10.75 7.70 3.98
C LEU A 138 -11.86 6.78 4.50
N PRO A 139 -12.93 6.59 3.72
CA PRO A 139 -13.99 5.64 4.07
C PRO A 139 -13.45 4.23 4.22
N ARG A 140 -13.94 3.50 5.24
CA ARG A 140 -13.51 2.13 5.54
C ARG A 140 -14.70 1.20 5.71
N ALA A 141 -14.58 -0.01 5.19
CA ALA A 141 -15.52 -1.09 5.48
C ALA A 141 -15.49 -1.46 6.97
N ALA A 142 -16.61 -1.94 7.48
CA ALA A 142 -16.71 -2.38 8.86
C ALA A 142 -15.68 -3.50 9.16
N GLY A 143 -14.92 -3.34 10.24
CA GLY A 143 -13.89 -4.30 10.66
C GLY A 143 -12.49 -4.03 10.11
N VAL A 144 -12.33 -3.30 9.01
CA VAL A 144 -11.00 -2.94 8.48
C VAL A 144 -10.30 -1.98 9.44
N LYS A 145 -9.05 -2.30 9.78
CA LYS A 145 -8.22 -1.49 10.69
C LYS A 145 -7.29 -0.59 9.90
N LEU A 146 -6.96 0.56 10.48
CA LEU A 146 -5.92 1.45 10.00
C LEU A 146 -4.90 1.63 11.12
N TYR A 147 -3.64 1.36 10.81
CA TYR A 147 -2.50 1.57 11.68
C TYR A 147 -1.58 2.63 11.09
N ALA A 148 -0.64 3.16 11.88
CA ALA A 148 0.43 4.01 11.37
C ALA A 148 1.74 3.23 11.40
N GLY A 149 2.39 3.08 10.26
CA GLY A 149 3.77 2.62 10.16
C GLY A 149 4.72 3.75 10.53
N LEU A 150 5.58 3.56 11.53
CA LEU A 150 6.51 4.58 11.99
C LEU A 150 7.94 4.26 11.53
N GLY A 151 8.67 5.30 11.11
CA GLY A 151 10.04 5.19 10.66
C GLY A 151 11.04 5.11 11.82
N ALA A 152 11.01 4.04 12.62
CA ALA A 152 11.89 3.90 13.79
C ALA A 152 13.39 4.04 13.45
N TYR A 153 13.81 3.74 12.23
CA TYR A 153 15.18 3.94 11.74
C TYR A 153 15.59 5.42 11.68
N ARG A 154 14.64 6.34 11.74
CA ARG A 154 14.87 7.79 11.77
C ARG A 154 15.33 8.30 13.14
N VAL A 155 15.11 7.52 14.20
CA VAL A 155 15.56 7.90 15.55
C VAL A 155 17.07 8.09 15.56
N GLY A 156 17.51 9.30 15.91
CA GLY A 156 18.93 9.69 15.85
C GLY A 156 19.49 10.03 14.47
N ALA A 157 18.73 9.76 13.38
CA ALA A 157 19.15 10.04 12.01
C ALA A 157 18.39 11.23 11.37
N GLY A 158 17.21 11.55 11.91
CA GLY A 158 16.34 12.61 11.41
C GLY A 158 15.62 12.26 10.11
N ASP A 159 14.75 13.15 9.66
CA ASP A 159 13.94 13.00 8.44
C ASP A 159 14.22 14.09 7.38
N GLY A 160 15.15 15.02 7.67
CA GLY A 160 15.51 16.11 6.77
C GLY A 160 14.53 17.28 6.77
N SER A 161 13.70 17.40 7.82
CA SER A 161 12.82 18.55 8.01
C SER A 161 13.59 19.86 8.12
N ASP A 162 13.11 20.93 7.46
CA ASP A 162 13.69 22.27 7.53
C ASP A 162 13.45 22.94 8.90
N ALA A 163 12.42 22.50 9.64
CA ALA A 163 12.13 22.98 11.00
C ALA A 163 12.97 22.25 12.09
N GLY A 164 13.89 21.40 11.69
CA GLY A 164 14.56 20.47 12.59
C GLY A 164 13.79 19.15 12.75
N SER A 165 14.50 18.09 13.09
CA SER A 165 13.89 16.78 13.19
C SER A 165 13.51 16.42 14.62
N GLU A 166 12.28 16.06 14.83
CA GLU A 166 11.75 15.54 16.11
C GLU A 166 12.31 14.16 16.46
N TRP A 167 12.96 13.49 15.50
CA TRP A 167 13.57 12.16 15.67
C TRP A 167 14.88 12.18 16.48
N PHE A 168 15.37 13.36 16.87
CA PHE A 168 16.53 13.54 17.71
C PHE A 168 16.21 13.69 19.21
N SER A 169 14.93 13.78 19.58
CA SER A 169 14.45 13.98 20.96
C SER A 169 14.11 12.67 21.68
#